data_a1a361131a73bf479490493bd05e4a9b
#
_entry.id   a1a361131a73bf479490493bd05e4a9b
#
_cell.length_a   1.000
_cell.length_b   1.000
_cell.length_c   1.000
_cell.angle_alpha   90.00
_cell.angle_beta   90.00
_cell.angle_gamma   90.00
#
_symmetry.space_group_name_H-M   'P 1'
#
loop_
_entity.id
_entity.type
_entity.pdbx_description
1 polymer ?
#
loop_
_entity_poly.entity_id
_entity_poly.type
_entity_poly.pdbx_seq_one_letter_code
_entity_poly.pdbx_strand_id
1 'polypeptide(L)'
;MSTPALQPKALPILLIEDEPAVASYVSAVLERSGYEVICSESGVAGLGQLEAREFLGVVSDMRTPGGIDGADVYAWIAANRPELASRLVFITGDVASEETAAILQRTRIPCVEKPFRVQQFISVIEQTMGKARE
;
A
#
# COMPACT_ATOMS: atom_id res chain seq x y z
N MET A 1 -14.63 -22.17 -23.66
CA MET A 1 -13.42 -21.36 -23.85
C MET A 1 -13.68 -19.95 -23.36
N SER A 2 -12.87 -19.51 -22.44
CA SER A 2 -12.98 -18.14 -21.97
C SER A 2 -12.26 -17.20 -22.93
N THR A 3 -12.80 -16.04 -23.13
CA THR A 3 -12.13 -15.02 -23.92
C THR A 3 -11.34 -14.10 -23.01
N PRO A 4 -10.23 -13.53 -23.49
CA PRO A 4 -9.50 -12.57 -22.67
C PRO A 4 -10.34 -11.40 -22.20
N ALA A 5 -11.33 -11.01 -22.99
CA ALA A 5 -12.21 -9.90 -22.65
C ALA A 5 -13.05 -10.18 -21.39
N LEU A 6 -13.24 -11.43 -21.04
CA LEU A 6 -14.01 -11.82 -19.86
C LEU A 6 -13.19 -11.94 -18.60
N GLN A 7 -11.86 -11.83 -18.70
CA GLN A 7 -11.01 -11.84 -17.52
C GLN A 7 -11.02 -10.48 -16.88
N PRO A 8 -11.23 -10.41 -15.56
CA PRO A 8 -11.19 -9.13 -14.90
C PRO A 8 -9.80 -8.51 -15.00
N LYS A 9 -9.75 -7.21 -15.14
CA LYS A 9 -8.49 -6.49 -15.04
C LYS A 9 -7.94 -6.66 -13.64
N ALA A 10 -6.61 -6.64 -13.52
CA ALA A 10 -5.99 -6.61 -12.23
C ALA A 10 -6.42 -5.33 -11.52
N LEU A 11 -6.74 -5.45 -10.25
CA LEU A 11 -7.08 -4.29 -9.44
C LEU A 11 -5.82 -3.46 -9.18
N PRO A 12 -5.94 -2.14 -9.05
CA PRO A 12 -4.78 -1.29 -8.77
C PRO A 12 -4.35 -1.39 -7.31
N ILE A 13 -3.11 -0.97 -7.06
CA ILE A 13 -2.60 -0.75 -5.71
C ILE A 13 -2.91 0.68 -5.33
N LEU A 14 -3.41 0.88 -4.12
CA LEU A 14 -3.56 2.22 -3.56
C LEU A 14 -2.27 2.60 -2.85
N LEU A 15 -1.67 3.71 -3.25
CA LEU A 15 -0.49 4.24 -2.60
C LEU A 15 -0.87 5.51 -1.83
N ILE A 16 -0.63 5.51 -0.54
CA ILE A 16 -0.89 6.66 0.32
C ILE A 16 0.45 7.25 0.73
N GLU A 17 0.78 8.40 0.18
CA GLU A 17 2.08 9.05 0.38
C GLU A 17 1.94 10.55 0.13
N ASP A 18 2.33 11.36 1.10
CA ASP A 18 2.17 12.82 1.01
C ASP A 18 3.32 13.53 0.29
N GLU A 19 4.49 12.91 0.21
CA GLU A 19 5.63 13.51 -0.48
C GLU A 19 5.59 13.19 -1.97
N PRO A 20 5.41 14.21 -2.85
CA PRO A 20 5.26 13.93 -4.28
C PRO A 20 6.43 13.17 -4.91
N ALA A 21 7.65 13.48 -4.49
CA ALA A 21 8.83 12.81 -5.03
C ALA A 21 8.84 11.33 -4.66
N VAL A 22 8.48 10.99 -3.42
CA VAL A 22 8.41 9.62 -2.97
C VAL A 22 7.27 8.90 -3.67
N ALA A 23 6.10 9.53 -3.76
CA ALA A 23 4.94 8.95 -4.46
C ALA A 23 5.27 8.64 -5.91
N SER A 24 5.92 9.57 -6.61
CA SER A 24 6.32 9.35 -8.00
C SER A 24 7.31 8.20 -8.13
N TYR A 25 8.27 8.12 -7.24
CA TYR A 25 9.26 7.05 -7.27
C TYR A 25 8.62 5.68 -7.02
N VAL A 26 7.82 5.58 -5.97
CA VAL A 26 7.16 4.32 -5.62
C VAL A 26 6.20 3.90 -6.73
N SER A 27 5.42 4.83 -7.26
CA SER A 27 4.50 4.55 -8.38
C SER A 27 5.25 4.01 -9.58
N ALA A 28 6.37 4.65 -9.94
CA ALA A 28 7.17 4.22 -11.10
C ALA A 28 7.70 2.80 -10.90
N VAL A 29 8.19 2.49 -9.70
CA VAL A 29 8.70 1.17 -9.38
C VAL A 29 7.60 0.11 -9.52
N LEU A 30 6.43 0.40 -8.96
CA LEU A 30 5.31 -0.54 -9.04
C LEU A 30 4.81 -0.71 -10.48
N GLU A 31 4.71 0.38 -11.22
CA GLU A 31 4.24 0.34 -12.62
C GLU A 31 5.20 -0.43 -13.52
N ARG A 32 6.50 -0.27 -13.31
CA ARG A 32 7.49 -1.05 -14.04
C ARG A 32 7.40 -2.54 -13.76
N SER A 33 6.88 -2.89 -12.61
CA SER A 33 6.68 -4.29 -12.24
C SER A 33 5.32 -4.82 -12.68
N GLY A 34 4.53 -4.02 -13.40
CA GLY A 34 3.28 -4.45 -14.00
C GLY A 34 2.03 -4.12 -13.21
N TYR A 35 2.14 -3.40 -12.10
CA TYR A 35 0.97 -3.02 -11.31
C TYR A 35 0.41 -1.68 -11.77
N GLU A 36 -0.90 -1.53 -11.66
CA GLU A 36 -1.54 -0.22 -11.76
C GLU A 36 -1.53 0.42 -10.37
N VAL A 37 -1.37 1.74 -10.31
CA VAL A 37 -1.27 2.46 -9.05
C VAL A 37 -2.18 3.67 -9.05
N ILE A 38 -2.89 3.84 -7.94
CA ILE A 38 -3.65 5.06 -7.68
C ILE A 38 -3.03 5.70 -6.44
N CYS A 39 -2.64 6.96 -6.57
CA CYS A 39 -2.00 7.68 -5.47
C CYS A 39 -3.01 8.54 -4.73
N SER A 40 -2.86 8.57 -3.41
CA SER A 40 -3.54 9.51 -2.54
C SER A 40 -2.49 10.21 -1.69
N GLU A 41 -2.64 11.51 -1.50
CA GLU A 41 -1.63 12.31 -0.80
C GLU A 41 -1.86 12.43 0.70
N SER A 42 -2.88 11.75 1.22
CA SER A 42 -3.16 11.76 2.65
C SER A 42 -3.95 10.53 3.05
N GLY A 43 -3.97 10.22 4.34
CA GLY A 43 -4.78 9.13 4.87
C GLY A 43 -6.27 9.36 4.61
N VAL A 44 -6.72 10.61 4.74
CA VAL A 44 -8.12 10.96 4.48
C VAL A 44 -8.50 10.66 3.04
N ALA A 45 -7.67 11.11 2.08
CA ALA A 45 -7.92 10.84 0.67
C ALA A 45 -7.87 9.34 0.36
N GLY A 46 -6.94 8.63 1.02
CA GLY A 46 -6.81 7.17 0.85
C GLY A 46 -8.04 6.44 1.33
N LEU A 47 -8.58 6.81 2.49
CA LEU A 47 -9.81 6.20 2.99
C LEU A 47 -10.99 6.47 2.06
N GLY A 48 -11.05 7.67 1.47
CA GLY A 48 -12.08 7.98 0.48
C GLY A 48 -11.99 7.07 -0.73
N GLN A 49 -10.79 6.77 -1.20
CA GLN A 49 -10.60 5.83 -2.30
C GLN A 49 -11.03 4.41 -1.90
N LEU A 50 -10.69 3.98 -0.69
CA LEU A 50 -11.06 2.65 -0.22
C LEU A 50 -12.56 2.47 -0.09
N GLU A 51 -13.30 3.53 0.23
CA GLU A 51 -14.74 3.50 0.26
C GLU A 51 -15.36 3.43 -1.13
N ALA A 52 -14.69 4.02 -2.12
CA ALA A 52 -15.24 4.21 -3.45
C ALA A 52 -14.97 3.06 -4.41
N ARG A 53 -13.92 2.27 -4.19
CA ARG A 53 -13.54 1.24 -5.17
C ARG A 53 -12.71 0.15 -4.54
N GLU A 54 -12.49 -0.92 -5.30
CA GLU A 54 -11.68 -2.05 -4.87
C GLU A 54 -10.23 -1.88 -5.28
N PHE A 55 -9.33 -2.47 -4.50
CA PHE A 55 -7.89 -2.45 -4.73
C PHE A 55 -7.29 -3.84 -4.57
N LEU A 56 -6.17 -4.06 -5.25
CA LEU A 56 -5.38 -5.27 -5.06
C LEU A 56 -4.74 -5.29 -3.67
N GLY A 57 -4.25 -4.15 -3.24
CA GLY A 57 -3.61 -3.98 -1.96
C GLY A 57 -3.34 -2.51 -1.71
N VAL A 58 -2.72 -2.22 -0.58
CA VAL A 58 -2.45 -0.85 -0.15
C VAL A 58 -0.99 -0.73 0.28
N VAL A 59 -0.32 0.30 -0.21
CA VAL A 59 0.99 0.71 0.29
C VAL A 59 0.79 2.06 0.98
N SER A 60 1.09 2.14 2.26
CA SER A 60 0.85 3.36 3.02
C SER A 60 2.09 3.78 3.79
N ASP A 61 2.42 5.05 3.70
CA ASP A 61 3.38 5.63 4.63
C ASP A 61 2.78 5.53 6.04
N MET A 62 3.64 5.26 7.02
CA MET A 62 3.23 5.21 8.42
C MET A 62 2.77 6.57 8.92
N ARG A 63 3.35 7.64 8.39
CA ARG A 63 3.04 9.01 8.83
C ARG A 63 2.58 9.84 7.65
N THR A 64 1.32 10.26 7.72
CA THR A 64 0.75 11.19 6.74
C THR A 64 0.12 12.35 7.50
N PRO A 65 0.06 13.53 6.87
CA PRO A 65 -0.55 14.69 7.53
C PRO A 65 -2.06 14.54 7.65
N GLY A 66 -2.66 15.37 8.49
CA GLY A 66 -4.11 15.46 8.59
C GLY A 66 -4.75 14.56 9.61
N GLY A 67 -3.97 13.99 10.52
CA GLY A 67 -4.51 13.22 11.64
C GLY A 67 -4.86 11.78 11.36
N ILE A 68 -4.75 11.34 10.11
CA ILE A 68 -4.96 9.94 9.72
C ILE A 68 -3.61 9.40 9.27
N ASP A 69 -3.03 8.47 10.02
CA ASP A 69 -1.75 7.87 9.69
C ASP A 69 -1.92 6.41 9.24
N GLY A 70 -0.79 5.72 9.04
CA GLY A 70 -0.82 4.32 8.60
C GLY A 70 -1.56 3.40 9.56
N ALA A 71 -1.45 3.64 10.86
CA ALA A 71 -2.15 2.84 11.85
C ALA A 71 -3.67 3.05 11.75
N ASP A 72 -4.10 4.27 11.50
CA ASP A 72 -5.52 4.58 11.34
C ASP A 72 -6.07 3.92 10.05
N VAL A 73 -5.28 3.96 8.98
CA VAL A 73 -5.65 3.30 7.72
C VAL A 73 -5.80 1.80 7.96
N TYR A 74 -4.87 1.19 8.67
CA TYR A 74 -4.96 -0.23 9.01
C TYR A 74 -6.22 -0.54 9.81
N ALA A 75 -6.51 0.29 10.82
CA ALA A 75 -7.69 0.06 11.68
C ALA A 75 -8.97 0.11 10.85
N TRP A 76 -9.07 1.07 9.93
CA TRP A 76 -10.24 1.16 9.05
C TRP A 76 -10.34 -0.06 8.15
N ILE A 77 -9.23 -0.49 7.55
CA ILE A 77 -9.20 -1.66 6.67
C ILE A 77 -9.62 -2.91 7.44
N ALA A 78 -9.07 -3.12 8.62
CA ALA A 78 -9.38 -4.28 9.43
C ALA A 78 -10.87 -4.34 9.79
N ALA A 79 -11.48 -3.19 10.01
CA ALA A 79 -12.90 -3.12 10.38
C ALA A 79 -13.83 -3.21 9.18
N ASN A 80 -13.45 -2.66 8.03
CA ASN A 80 -14.36 -2.49 6.90
C ASN A 80 -14.00 -3.34 5.67
N ARG A 81 -12.73 -3.65 5.50
CA ARG A 81 -12.24 -4.41 4.34
C ARG A 81 -11.18 -5.41 4.82
N PRO A 82 -11.55 -6.38 5.68
CA PRO A 82 -10.56 -7.27 6.28
C PRO A 82 -9.74 -8.08 5.28
N GLU A 83 -10.28 -8.32 4.09
CA GLU A 83 -9.53 -9.01 3.04
C GLU A 83 -8.30 -8.22 2.58
N LEU A 84 -8.31 -6.89 2.74
CA LEU A 84 -7.16 -6.05 2.39
C LEU A 84 -6.12 -5.97 3.50
N ALA A 85 -6.47 -6.37 4.72
CA ALA A 85 -5.52 -6.30 5.83
C ALA A 85 -4.29 -7.20 5.59
N SER A 86 -4.47 -8.29 4.85
CA SER A 86 -3.36 -9.18 4.48
C SER A 86 -2.62 -8.72 3.22
N ARG A 87 -3.07 -7.62 2.62
CA ARG A 87 -2.47 -7.05 1.41
C ARG A 87 -2.07 -5.60 1.63
N LEU A 88 -1.63 -5.30 2.83
CA LEU A 88 -1.18 -3.97 3.22
C LEU A 88 0.32 -4.02 3.48
N VAL A 89 1.04 -3.03 2.99
CA VAL A 89 2.47 -2.86 3.23
C VAL A 89 2.68 -1.43 3.70
N PHE A 90 3.39 -1.27 4.80
CA PHE A 90 3.79 0.06 5.26
C PHE A 90 5.14 0.43 4.69
N ILE A 91 5.34 1.72 4.46
CA ILE A 91 6.67 2.28 4.20
C ILE A 91 6.91 3.36 5.26
N THR A 92 8.16 3.49 5.70
CA THR A 92 8.48 4.48 6.72
C THR A 92 9.95 4.85 6.68
N GLY A 93 10.25 6.11 7.04
CA GLY A 93 11.63 6.54 7.24
C GLY A 93 12.09 6.40 8.69
N ASP A 94 11.25 5.90 9.57
CA ASP A 94 11.52 5.91 11.00
C ASP A 94 11.09 4.62 11.70
N VAL A 95 11.77 3.52 11.38
CA VAL A 95 11.48 2.23 12.03
C VAL A 95 11.98 2.19 13.46
N ALA A 96 12.85 3.12 13.85
CA ALA A 96 13.41 3.15 15.20
C ALA A 96 12.48 3.80 16.22
N SER A 97 11.43 4.48 15.75
CA SER A 97 10.44 5.07 16.65
C SER A 97 9.73 3.99 17.45
N GLU A 98 9.58 4.21 18.75
CA GLU A 98 8.85 3.27 19.61
C GLU A 98 7.42 3.10 19.16
N GLU A 99 6.81 4.18 18.71
CA GLU A 99 5.44 4.18 18.22
C GLU A 99 5.29 3.30 16.99
N THR A 100 6.19 3.48 16.01
CA THR A 100 6.18 2.66 14.80
C THR A 100 6.43 1.19 15.13
N ALA A 101 7.43 0.91 15.97
CA ALA A 101 7.76 -0.45 16.36
C ALA A 101 6.57 -1.15 17.04
N ALA A 102 5.86 -0.43 17.91
CA ALA A 102 4.70 -0.98 18.60
C ALA A 102 3.58 -1.34 17.62
N ILE A 103 3.34 -0.48 16.63
CA ILE A 103 2.32 -0.73 15.61
C ILE A 103 2.69 -1.95 14.77
N LEU A 104 3.94 -2.05 14.33
CA LEU A 104 4.39 -3.16 13.51
C LEU A 104 4.33 -4.48 14.27
N GLN A 105 4.68 -4.46 15.54
CA GLN A 105 4.64 -5.65 16.38
C GLN A 105 3.22 -6.13 16.61
N ARG A 106 2.29 -5.20 16.81
CA ARG A 106 0.90 -5.51 17.06
C ARG A 106 0.18 -5.99 15.80
N THR A 107 0.42 -5.34 14.67
CA THR A 107 -0.31 -5.63 13.43
C THR A 107 0.34 -6.72 12.60
N ARG A 108 1.65 -6.87 12.71
CA ARG A 108 2.45 -7.78 11.88
C ARG A 108 2.40 -7.45 10.40
N ILE A 109 2.03 -6.23 10.06
CA ILE A 109 2.02 -5.77 8.68
C ILE A 109 3.45 -5.60 8.20
N PRO A 110 3.81 -6.09 7.01
CA PRO A 110 5.15 -5.88 6.46
C PRO A 110 5.46 -4.40 6.33
N CYS A 111 6.70 -4.02 6.63
CA CYS A 111 7.14 -2.65 6.55
C CYS A 111 8.46 -2.56 5.82
N VAL A 112 8.57 -1.63 4.89
CA VAL A 112 9.82 -1.39 4.18
C VAL A 112 10.34 -0.02 4.59
N GLU A 113 11.60 0.00 5.02
CA GLU A 113 12.23 1.25 5.48
C GLU A 113 12.75 2.08 4.30
N LYS A 114 12.49 3.37 4.33
CA LYS A 114 13.04 4.32 3.36
C LYS A 114 14.43 4.78 3.79
N PRO A 115 15.39 4.91 2.89
CA PRO A 115 15.35 4.54 1.48
C PRO A 115 15.46 3.03 1.31
N PHE A 116 14.79 2.48 0.31
CA PHE A 116 14.80 1.03 0.09
C PHE A 116 15.35 0.69 -1.30
N ARG A 117 15.78 -0.56 -1.45
CA ARG A 117 16.18 -1.08 -2.75
C ARG A 117 14.93 -1.53 -3.50
N VAL A 118 14.91 -1.30 -4.80
CA VAL A 118 13.79 -1.67 -5.66
C VAL A 118 13.45 -3.16 -5.51
N GLN A 119 14.45 -4.03 -5.57
CA GLN A 119 14.22 -5.46 -5.48
C GLN A 119 13.66 -5.89 -4.14
N GLN A 120 14.11 -5.27 -3.06
CA GLN A 120 13.60 -5.54 -1.74
C GLN A 120 12.13 -5.15 -1.65
N PHE A 121 11.80 -3.96 -2.12
CA PHE A 121 10.43 -3.47 -2.08
C PHE A 121 9.50 -4.34 -2.92
N ILE A 122 9.89 -4.63 -4.16
CA ILE A 122 9.06 -5.45 -5.04
C ILE A 122 8.89 -6.87 -4.50
N SER A 123 9.92 -7.43 -3.88
CA SER A 123 9.81 -8.74 -3.24
C SER A 123 8.73 -8.76 -2.17
N VAL A 124 8.69 -7.73 -1.33
CA VAL A 124 7.67 -7.61 -0.28
C VAL A 124 6.29 -7.46 -0.91
N ILE A 125 6.17 -6.64 -1.95
CA ILE A 125 4.90 -6.45 -2.66
C ILE A 125 4.40 -7.77 -3.25
N GLU A 126 5.26 -8.53 -3.92
CA GLU A 126 4.86 -9.80 -4.52
C GLU A 126 4.46 -10.83 -3.48
N GLN A 127 5.17 -10.87 -2.36
CA GLN A 127 4.83 -11.79 -1.28
C GLN A 127 3.50 -11.43 -0.62
N THR A 128 3.17 -10.15 -0.57
CA THR A 128 1.99 -9.66 0.12
C THR A 128 0.76 -9.62 -0.79
N MET A 129 0.94 -9.25 -2.05
CA MET A 129 -0.16 -8.99 -2.98
C MET A 129 -0.20 -9.93 -4.18
N GLY A 130 0.82 -10.76 -4.35
CA GLY A 130 0.97 -11.59 -5.53
C GLY A 130 1.65 -10.83 -6.67
N LYS A 131 2.13 -11.58 -7.66
CA LYS A 131 2.78 -10.98 -8.82
C LYS A 131 1.76 -10.26 -9.68
N ALA A 132 2.22 -9.21 -10.35
CA ALA A 132 1.37 -8.47 -11.26
C ALA A 132 0.91 -9.36 -12.42
N ARG A 133 -0.30 -9.11 -12.89
CA ARG A 133 -0.81 -9.79 -14.08
C ARG A 133 -0.20 -9.14 -15.31
N GLU A 134 0.18 -9.97 -16.24
CA GLU A 134 0.70 -9.50 -17.51
C GLU A 134 -0.40 -9.16 -18.50
#